data_2f12db8036e0182836e55552c6a63e5b
#
_entry.id   2f12db8036e0182836e55552c6a63e5b
#
_cell.length_a   1.000
_cell.length_b   1.000
_cell.length_c   1.000
_cell.angle_alpha   90.00
_cell.angle_beta   90.00
_cell.angle_gamma   90.00
#
_symmetry.space_group_name_H-M   'P 1'
#
loop_
_entity.id
_entity.type
_entity.pdbx_description
1 polymer ?
#
loop_
_entity_poly.entity_id
_entity_poly.type
_entity_poly.pdbx_seq_one_letter_code
_entity_poly.pdbx_strand_id
1 'polypeptide(L)'
;EHAKKGLEGTDVKVCTVVGFPLGATTSAVKAFETKEAIQNGADEIDMVINVGALKSGNLALVESDIRAVVEASGDKLVKVIIEACLLTDQEKIVVCQLAQKAGADFVKTSTGFSTGGATIADVTLMRETVGSDMGVKAAGGARSYADALAFVEAGATRI
;
A
#
# COMPACT_ATOMS: atom_id res chain seq x y z
N GLU A 1 -8.83 -16.37 -7.51
CA GLU A 1 -9.36 -17.74 -7.50
C GLU A 1 -8.29 -18.76 -7.95
N HIS A 2 -7.73 -18.61 -9.16
CA HIS A 2 -6.75 -19.56 -9.69
C HIS A 2 -5.49 -19.68 -8.82
N ALA A 3 -4.91 -18.55 -8.41
CA ALA A 3 -3.75 -18.53 -7.51
C ALA A 3 -4.05 -19.20 -6.17
N LYS A 4 -5.25 -18.95 -5.59
CA LYS A 4 -5.65 -19.56 -4.32
C LYS A 4 -5.71 -21.09 -4.41
N LYS A 5 -6.28 -21.63 -5.49
CA LYS A 5 -6.28 -23.08 -5.76
C LYS A 5 -4.87 -23.66 -5.88
N GLY A 6 -3.98 -22.95 -6.61
CA GLY A 6 -2.60 -23.40 -6.79
C GLY A 6 -1.75 -23.39 -5.52
N LEU A 7 -2.19 -22.69 -4.48
CA LEU A 7 -1.50 -22.55 -3.20
C LEU A 7 -2.17 -23.34 -2.05
N GLU A 8 -3.18 -24.15 -2.36
CA GLU A 8 -3.82 -25.01 -1.36
C GLU A 8 -2.80 -25.90 -0.64
N GLY A 9 -2.92 -25.97 0.68
CA GLY A 9 -1.98 -26.75 1.53
C GLY A 9 -0.65 -26.04 1.82
N THR A 10 -0.47 -24.79 1.42
CA THR A 10 0.71 -23.96 1.74
C THR A 10 0.35 -22.77 2.62
N ASP A 11 1.33 -22.17 3.30
CA ASP A 11 1.19 -20.95 4.08
C ASP A 11 1.36 -19.67 3.23
N VAL A 12 1.56 -19.81 1.91
CA VAL A 12 1.76 -18.66 0.99
C VAL A 12 0.46 -17.88 0.82
N LYS A 13 0.54 -16.58 1.08
CA LYS A 13 -0.60 -15.66 1.00
C LYS A 13 -0.84 -15.16 -0.43
N VAL A 14 -2.09 -15.10 -0.83
CA VAL A 14 -2.50 -14.44 -2.08
C VAL A 14 -2.72 -12.96 -1.80
N CYS A 15 -1.86 -12.12 -2.38
CA CYS A 15 -2.02 -10.68 -2.35
C CYS A 15 -2.53 -10.19 -3.70
N THR A 16 -3.52 -9.31 -3.72
CA THR A 16 -4.02 -8.69 -4.94
C THR A 16 -4.06 -7.17 -4.81
N VAL A 17 -4.13 -6.49 -5.95
CA VAL A 17 -4.17 -5.02 -6.03
C VAL A 17 -5.58 -4.53 -6.29
N VAL A 18 -5.91 -3.32 -5.84
CA VAL A 18 -7.16 -2.62 -6.14
C VAL A 18 -6.89 -1.15 -6.47
N GLY A 19 -7.70 -0.58 -7.37
CA GLY A 19 -7.48 0.77 -7.90
C GLY A 19 -6.13 0.92 -8.61
N PHE A 20 -5.60 -0.14 -9.15
CA PHE A 20 -4.21 -0.23 -9.60
C PHE A 20 -4.08 -0.02 -11.12
N PRO A 21 -3.01 0.65 -11.61
CA PRO A 21 -1.90 1.23 -10.82
C PRO A 21 -2.07 2.72 -10.46
N LEU A 22 -3.13 3.40 -10.93
CA LEU A 22 -3.23 4.85 -10.90
C LEU A 22 -3.97 5.42 -9.67
N GLY A 23 -4.74 4.61 -8.97
CA GLY A 23 -5.54 5.05 -7.83
C GLY A 23 -6.69 6.02 -8.19
N ALA A 24 -6.96 6.25 -9.47
CA ALA A 24 -7.85 7.31 -9.95
C ALA A 24 -9.34 6.93 -10.00
N THR A 25 -9.67 5.68 -9.72
CA THR A 25 -11.06 5.22 -9.68
C THR A 25 -11.76 5.69 -8.40
N THR A 26 -13.09 5.58 -8.35
CA THR A 26 -13.86 6.00 -7.18
C THR A 26 -13.69 5.05 -5.99
N SER A 27 -13.89 5.55 -4.78
CA SER A 27 -13.82 4.75 -3.54
C SER A 27 -14.82 3.57 -3.57
N ALA A 28 -16.00 3.76 -4.17
CA ALA A 28 -16.99 2.69 -4.32
C ALA A 28 -16.48 1.55 -5.21
N VAL A 29 -15.77 1.87 -6.29
CA VAL A 29 -15.17 0.87 -7.18
C VAL A 29 -14.04 0.14 -6.47
N LYS A 30 -13.15 0.83 -5.75
CA LYS A 30 -12.07 0.18 -4.97
C LYS A 30 -12.64 -0.75 -3.90
N ALA A 31 -13.69 -0.33 -3.19
CA ALA A 31 -14.37 -1.17 -2.20
C ALA A 31 -15.02 -2.40 -2.84
N PHE A 32 -15.60 -2.26 -4.04
CA PHE A 32 -16.15 -3.38 -4.80
C PHE A 32 -15.06 -4.37 -5.23
N GLU A 33 -13.97 -3.88 -5.84
CA GLU A 33 -12.81 -4.69 -6.22
C GLU A 33 -12.25 -5.45 -5.01
N THR A 34 -12.18 -4.80 -3.84
CA THR A 34 -11.70 -5.40 -2.60
C THR A 34 -12.56 -6.60 -2.19
N LYS A 35 -13.88 -6.43 -2.17
CA LYS A 35 -14.82 -7.51 -1.82
C LYS A 35 -14.75 -8.68 -2.79
N GLU A 36 -14.71 -8.38 -4.09
CA GLU A 36 -14.60 -9.40 -5.13
C GLU A 36 -13.27 -10.16 -5.02
N ALA A 37 -12.15 -9.46 -4.82
CA ALA A 37 -10.84 -10.07 -4.64
C ALA A 37 -10.81 -11.04 -3.45
N ILE A 38 -11.40 -10.65 -2.32
CA ILE A 38 -11.49 -11.49 -1.11
C ILE A 38 -12.38 -12.70 -1.35
N GLN A 39 -13.52 -12.53 -2.00
CA GLN A 39 -14.39 -13.64 -2.39
C GLN A 39 -13.67 -14.66 -3.31
N ASN A 40 -12.77 -14.18 -4.15
CA ASN A 40 -11.92 -14.97 -5.02
C ASN A 40 -10.67 -15.54 -4.32
N GLY A 41 -10.52 -15.32 -3.01
CA GLY A 41 -9.50 -15.95 -2.19
C GLY A 41 -8.24 -15.10 -1.92
N ALA A 42 -8.32 -13.78 -2.07
CA ALA A 42 -7.24 -12.90 -1.62
C ALA A 42 -7.12 -12.93 -0.09
N ASP A 43 -5.90 -13.05 0.40
CA ASP A 43 -5.55 -13.00 1.82
C ASP A 43 -5.07 -11.59 2.23
N GLU A 44 -4.57 -10.79 1.27
CA GLU A 44 -4.06 -9.44 1.47
C GLU A 44 -4.46 -8.53 0.30
N ILE A 45 -4.65 -7.25 0.56
CA ILE A 45 -5.06 -6.23 -0.42
C ILE A 45 -4.01 -5.11 -0.46
N ASP A 46 -3.52 -4.79 -1.66
CA ASP A 46 -2.66 -3.64 -1.91
C ASP A 46 -3.44 -2.58 -2.71
N MET A 47 -3.89 -1.51 -2.07
CA MET A 47 -4.59 -0.43 -2.75
C MET A 47 -3.65 0.70 -3.16
N VAL A 48 -3.98 1.41 -4.24
CA VAL A 48 -3.30 2.66 -4.60
C VAL A 48 -4.13 3.86 -4.16
N ILE A 49 -3.49 4.85 -3.54
CA ILE A 49 -4.14 6.11 -3.16
C ILE A 49 -4.65 6.88 -4.37
N ASN A 50 -5.62 7.77 -4.17
CA ASN A 50 -5.96 8.76 -5.17
C ASN A 50 -4.93 9.90 -5.17
N VAL A 51 -3.88 9.73 -5.99
CA VAL A 51 -2.78 10.71 -6.11
C VAL A 51 -3.28 12.08 -6.55
N GLY A 52 -4.25 12.11 -7.47
CA GLY A 52 -4.85 13.37 -7.94
C GLY A 52 -5.55 14.14 -6.82
N ALA A 53 -6.30 13.45 -5.97
CA ALA A 53 -6.95 14.05 -4.80
C ALA A 53 -5.92 14.59 -3.80
N LEU A 54 -4.84 13.83 -3.53
CA LEU A 54 -3.76 14.28 -2.65
C LEU A 54 -3.09 15.54 -3.20
N LYS A 55 -2.73 15.56 -4.48
CA LYS A 55 -2.12 16.71 -5.17
C LYS A 55 -3.00 17.96 -5.20
N SER A 56 -4.32 17.78 -5.26
CA SER A 56 -5.27 18.89 -5.20
C SER A 56 -5.62 19.34 -3.78
N GLY A 57 -5.03 18.73 -2.75
CA GLY A 57 -5.28 19.05 -1.35
C GLY A 57 -6.60 18.49 -0.80
N ASN A 58 -7.30 17.62 -1.54
CA ASN A 58 -8.53 16.97 -1.06
C ASN A 58 -8.23 15.79 -0.14
N LEU A 59 -7.68 16.09 1.04
CA LEU A 59 -7.24 15.10 2.02
C LEU A 59 -8.42 14.28 2.58
N ALA A 60 -9.60 14.87 2.68
CA ALA A 60 -10.80 14.16 3.13
C ALA A 60 -11.18 13.03 2.17
N LEU A 61 -11.05 13.25 0.85
CA LEU A 61 -11.28 12.20 -0.13
C LEU A 61 -10.21 11.12 -0.04
N VAL A 62 -8.93 11.47 0.14
CA VAL A 62 -7.85 10.49 0.29
C VAL A 62 -8.10 9.58 1.50
N GLU A 63 -8.43 10.16 2.66
CA GLU A 63 -8.74 9.38 3.86
C GLU A 63 -9.96 8.48 3.68
N SER A 64 -11.06 9.02 3.15
CA SER A 64 -12.30 8.24 2.95
C SER A 64 -12.13 7.13 1.91
N ASP A 65 -11.30 7.33 0.90
CA ASP A 65 -10.95 6.35 -0.12
C ASP A 65 -10.19 5.15 0.50
N ILE A 66 -9.18 5.42 1.33
CA ILE A 66 -8.44 4.38 2.06
C ILE A 66 -9.38 3.65 3.03
N ARG A 67 -10.17 4.39 3.80
CA ARG A 67 -11.13 3.82 4.76
C ARG A 67 -12.14 2.89 4.10
N ALA A 68 -12.65 3.25 2.93
CA ALA A 68 -13.59 2.42 2.19
C ALA A 68 -13.01 1.04 1.80
N VAL A 69 -11.71 0.98 1.48
CA VAL A 69 -11.01 -0.28 1.21
C VAL A 69 -10.77 -1.06 2.51
N VAL A 70 -10.32 -0.39 3.58
CA VAL A 70 -10.11 -1.03 4.89
C VAL A 70 -11.42 -1.65 5.41
N GLU A 71 -12.53 -0.91 5.36
CA GLU A 71 -13.85 -1.43 5.77
C GLU A 71 -14.30 -2.60 4.88
N ALA A 72 -14.06 -2.52 3.57
CA ALA A 72 -14.41 -3.58 2.64
C ALA A 72 -13.56 -4.84 2.78
N SER A 73 -12.34 -4.71 3.33
CA SER A 73 -11.41 -5.83 3.53
C SER A 73 -11.75 -6.71 4.73
N GLY A 74 -12.55 -6.22 5.68
CA GLY A 74 -12.89 -6.94 6.90
C GLY A 74 -11.67 -7.24 7.76
N ASP A 75 -11.31 -8.52 7.87
CA ASP A 75 -10.15 -9.01 8.63
C ASP A 75 -8.87 -9.17 7.78
N LYS A 76 -8.91 -8.84 6.50
CA LYS A 76 -7.77 -8.98 5.59
C LYS A 76 -6.85 -7.79 5.66
N LEU A 77 -5.55 -8.07 5.64
CA LEU A 77 -4.49 -7.06 5.70
C LEU A 77 -4.53 -6.13 4.49
N VAL A 78 -4.51 -4.82 4.75
CA VAL A 78 -4.50 -3.76 3.73
C VAL A 78 -3.17 -3.03 3.73
N LYS A 79 -2.53 -2.93 2.54
CA LYS A 79 -1.37 -2.09 2.30
C LYS A 79 -1.76 -0.93 1.40
N VAL A 80 -1.34 0.27 1.79
CA VAL A 80 -1.62 1.51 1.06
C VAL A 80 -0.39 1.90 0.24
N ILE A 81 -0.47 1.74 -1.08
CA ILE A 81 0.58 2.18 -2.01
C ILE A 81 0.45 3.70 -2.17
N ILE A 82 1.46 4.44 -1.72
CA ILE A 82 1.46 5.90 -1.79
C ILE A 82 2.04 6.45 -3.11
N GLU A 83 2.73 5.63 -3.91
CA GLU A 83 3.47 6.00 -5.12
C GLU A 83 4.46 7.14 -4.84
N ALA A 84 5.42 6.85 -3.97
CA ALA A 84 6.34 7.82 -3.38
C ALA A 84 7.08 8.69 -4.41
N CYS A 85 7.41 8.14 -5.60
CA CYS A 85 8.12 8.87 -6.65
C CYS A 85 7.32 10.05 -7.25
N LEU A 86 6.01 10.12 -7.02
CA LEU A 86 5.15 11.23 -7.46
C LEU A 86 4.94 12.29 -6.37
N LEU A 87 5.41 12.05 -5.14
CA LEU A 87 5.09 12.85 -3.97
C LEU A 87 6.29 13.64 -3.47
N THR A 88 6.03 14.83 -2.94
CA THR A 88 6.97 15.55 -2.09
C THR A 88 7.05 14.88 -0.71
N ASP A 89 8.10 15.13 0.07
CA ASP A 89 8.25 14.56 1.41
C ASP A 89 7.08 14.94 2.33
N GLN A 90 6.59 16.19 2.22
CA GLN A 90 5.41 16.62 2.98
C GLN A 90 4.15 15.82 2.60
N GLU A 91 3.94 15.54 1.32
CA GLU A 91 2.82 14.73 0.85
C GLU A 91 2.94 13.27 1.32
N LYS A 92 4.16 12.71 1.35
CA LYS A 92 4.42 11.36 1.89
C LYS A 92 4.05 11.28 3.37
N ILE A 93 4.47 12.29 4.17
CA ILE A 93 4.11 12.37 5.60
C ILE A 93 2.58 12.40 5.75
N VAL A 94 1.93 13.32 5.05
CA VAL A 94 0.48 13.50 5.15
C VAL A 94 -0.27 12.21 4.79
N VAL A 95 0.06 11.58 3.67
CA VAL A 95 -0.67 10.37 3.24
C VAL A 95 -0.39 9.17 4.14
N CYS A 96 0.80 9.03 4.69
CA CYS A 96 1.11 8.01 5.69
C CYS A 96 0.26 8.18 6.96
N GLN A 97 0.10 9.40 7.44
CA GLN A 97 -0.79 9.72 8.57
C GLN A 97 -2.26 9.42 8.26
N LEU A 98 -2.72 9.73 7.03
CA LEU A 98 -4.08 9.41 6.61
C LEU A 98 -4.31 7.90 6.51
N ALA A 99 -3.33 7.13 6.02
CA ALA A 99 -3.40 5.68 5.98
C ALA A 99 -3.52 5.07 7.38
N GLN A 100 -2.72 5.58 8.33
CA GLN A 100 -2.77 5.17 9.74
C GLN A 100 -4.14 5.49 10.36
N LYS A 101 -4.64 6.72 10.16
CA LYS A 101 -5.95 7.17 10.65
C LYS A 101 -7.12 6.38 10.04
N ALA A 102 -6.98 5.95 8.80
CA ALA A 102 -7.97 5.13 8.11
C ALA A 102 -7.97 3.66 8.56
N GLY A 103 -6.95 3.22 9.32
CA GLY A 103 -6.85 1.87 9.87
C GLY A 103 -6.16 0.85 8.96
N ALA A 104 -5.33 1.30 8.02
CA ALA A 104 -4.53 0.41 7.20
C ALA A 104 -3.40 -0.24 8.01
N ASP A 105 -2.99 -1.46 7.61
CA ASP A 105 -1.94 -2.22 8.29
C ASP A 105 -0.54 -1.84 7.83
N PHE A 106 -0.39 -1.43 6.56
CA PHE A 106 0.88 -1.07 5.94
C PHE A 106 0.75 0.18 5.08
N VAL A 107 1.84 0.93 5.01
CA VAL A 107 2.15 1.81 3.88
C VAL A 107 3.19 1.14 2.97
N LYS A 108 3.03 1.30 1.66
CA LYS A 108 3.91 0.70 0.64
C LYS A 108 4.39 1.80 -0.30
N THR A 109 5.66 1.77 -0.67
CA THR A 109 6.28 2.85 -1.45
C THR A 109 5.72 3.00 -2.85
N SER A 110 5.57 1.92 -3.61
CA SER A 110 5.47 2.00 -5.07
C SER A 110 4.62 0.91 -5.69
N THR A 111 4.03 1.22 -6.85
CA THR A 111 3.32 0.23 -7.70
C THR A 111 4.27 -0.63 -8.54
N GLY A 112 5.42 -0.09 -8.92
CA GLY A 112 6.33 -0.68 -9.91
C GLY A 112 5.98 -0.30 -11.36
N PHE A 113 4.95 0.52 -11.59
CA PHE A 113 4.48 0.96 -12.91
C PHE A 113 4.70 2.46 -13.18
N SER A 114 5.36 3.16 -12.27
CA SER A 114 5.70 4.57 -12.39
C SER A 114 7.21 4.76 -12.64
N THR A 115 7.70 5.98 -12.48
CA THR A 115 9.08 6.38 -12.80
C THR A 115 10.12 5.94 -11.77
N GLY A 116 9.70 5.52 -10.55
CA GLY A 116 10.60 5.12 -9.46
C GLY A 116 10.05 3.99 -8.59
N GLY A 117 10.97 3.32 -7.90
CA GLY A 117 10.70 2.33 -6.86
C GLY A 117 11.00 2.88 -5.46
N ALA A 118 11.19 2.00 -4.49
CA ALA A 118 11.58 2.36 -3.13
C ALA A 118 12.97 3.00 -3.11
N THR A 119 13.15 4.01 -2.26
CA THR A 119 14.44 4.55 -1.86
C THR A 119 14.63 4.41 -0.35
N ILE A 120 15.87 4.39 0.12
CA ILE A 120 16.18 4.36 1.55
C ILE A 120 15.56 5.57 2.26
N ALA A 121 15.68 6.76 1.65
CA ALA A 121 15.11 7.99 2.20
C ALA A 121 13.58 7.90 2.36
N ASP A 122 12.86 7.36 1.36
CA ASP A 122 11.41 7.19 1.43
C ASP A 122 11.02 6.23 2.56
N VAL A 123 11.69 5.07 2.65
CA VAL A 123 11.41 4.08 3.68
C VAL A 123 11.67 4.63 5.08
N THR A 124 12.78 5.34 5.28
CA THR A 124 13.11 6.01 6.55
C THR A 124 12.02 7.02 6.92
N LEU A 125 11.65 7.91 5.98
CA LEU A 125 10.61 8.92 6.21
C LEU A 125 9.25 8.30 6.55
N MET A 126 8.86 7.25 5.82
CA MET A 126 7.61 6.53 6.08
C MET A 126 7.64 5.87 7.46
N ARG A 127 8.75 5.19 7.84
CA ARG A 127 8.91 4.58 9.16
C ARG A 127 8.83 5.61 10.28
N GLU A 128 9.54 6.73 10.15
CA GLU A 128 9.50 7.81 11.14
C GLU A 128 8.10 8.40 11.29
N THR A 129 7.34 8.46 10.18
CA THR A 129 5.98 9.01 10.18
C THR A 129 4.98 8.08 10.86
N VAL A 130 5.01 6.77 10.56
CA VAL A 130 3.98 5.82 11.05
C VAL A 130 4.37 5.16 12.39
N GLY A 131 5.58 5.36 12.87
CA GLY A 131 6.05 4.73 14.11
C GLY A 131 6.27 3.21 13.98
N SER A 132 6.23 2.48 15.09
CA SER A 132 6.52 1.03 15.15
C SER A 132 5.31 0.14 14.83
N ASP A 133 4.10 0.66 15.02
CA ASP A 133 2.88 -0.15 15.05
C ASP A 133 2.31 -0.47 13.66
N MET A 134 2.68 0.31 12.66
CA MET A 134 2.27 0.11 11.28
C MET A 134 3.42 -0.46 10.44
N GLY A 135 3.12 -1.39 9.54
CA GLY A 135 4.12 -1.96 8.63
C GLY A 135 4.56 -0.97 7.55
N VAL A 136 5.82 -1.06 7.11
CA VAL A 136 6.34 -0.35 5.95
C VAL A 136 6.85 -1.37 4.94
N LYS A 137 6.30 -1.33 3.71
CA LYS A 137 6.75 -2.18 2.61
C LYS A 137 7.56 -1.38 1.60
N ALA A 138 8.81 -1.78 1.38
CA ALA A 138 9.63 -1.31 0.27
C ALA A 138 9.30 -2.13 -0.98
N ALA A 139 8.84 -1.48 -2.06
CA ALA A 139 8.49 -2.15 -3.30
C ALA A 139 9.26 -1.57 -4.48
N GLY A 140 9.99 -2.44 -5.19
CA GLY A 140 10.95 -2.04 -6.23
C GLY A 140 12.26 -1.52 -5.64
N GLY A 141 13.33 -1.52 -6.42
CA GLY A 141 14.63 -1.01 -6.00
C GLY A 141 15.55 -2.04 -5.33
N ALA A 142 15.05 -3.08 -4.67
CA ALA A 142 15.86 -4.16 -4.13
C ALA A 142 16.25 -5.15 -5.24
N ARG A 143 17.53 -5.19 -5.59
CA ARG A 143 18.09 -6.05 -6.66
C ARG A 143 19.16 -7.00 -6.15
N SER A 144 19.57 -6.83 -4.91
CA SER A 144 20.60 -7.63 -4.24
C SER A 144 20.22 -7.86 -2.77
N TYR A 145 20.91 -8.79 -2.13
CA TYR A 145 20.80 -8.99 -0.69
C TYR A 145 21.17 -7.72 0.10
N ALA A 146 22.20 -7.01 -0.35
CA ALA A 146 22.64 -5.76 0.29
C ALA A 146 21.55 -4.68 0.22
N ASP A 147 20.85 -4.54 -0.93
CA ASP A 147 19.73 -3.61 -1.05
C ASP A 147 18.60 -3.99 -0.08
N ALA A 148 18.26 -5.28 -0.01
CA ALA A 148 17.22 -5.75 0.89
C ALA A 148 17.57 -5.47 2.35
N LEU A 149 18.81 -5.72 2.76
CA LEU A 149 19.28 -5.42 4.11
C LEU A 149 19.20 -3.92 4.42
N ALA A 150 19.64 -3.07 3.48
CA ALA A 150 19.56 -1.62 3.65
C ALA A 150 18.11 -1.12 3.82
N PHE A 151 17.12 -1.70 3.11
CA PHE A 151 15.72 -1.38 3.34
C PHE A 151 15.21 -1.83 4.71
N VAL A 152 15.65 -3.00 5.20
CA VAL A 152 15.32 -3.46 6.55
C VAL A 152 15.91 -2.53 7.61
N GLU A 153 17.17 -2.13 7.45
CA GLU A 153 17.84 -1.17 8.35
C GLU A 153 17.17 0.20 8.33
N ALA A 154 16.64 0.63 7.17
CA ALA A 154 15.85 1.86 7.03
C ALA A 154 14.45 1.77 7.67
N GLY A 155 14.02 0.57 8.11
CA GLY A 155 12.75 0.37 8.81
C GLY A 155 11.67 -0.35 8.00
N ALA A 156 11.98 -0.92 6.83
CA ALA A 156 11.04 -1.77 6.13
C ALA A 156 10.80 -3.08 6.92
N THR A 157 9.53 -3.46 7.06
CA THR A 157 9.12 -4.73 7.67
C THR A 157 8.72 -5.77 6.61
N ARG A 158 8.67 -5.35 5.34
CA ARG A 158 8.44 -6.19 4.15
C ARG A 158 9.14 -5.59 2.92
N ILE A 159 9.62 -6.45 2.05
CA ILE A 159 10.24 -6.07 0.78
C ILE A 159 9.50 -6.76 -0.37
#